data_25b663004f19b3394953940bd6cb0ee1
#
_entry.id   25b663004f19b3394953940bd6cb0ee1
#
_cell.length_a   1.000
_cell.length_b   1.000
_cell.length_c   1.000
_cell.angle_alpha   90.00
_cell.angle_beta   90.00
_cell.angle_gamma   90.00
#
_symmetry.space_group_name_H-M   'P 1'
#
loop_
_entity.id
_entity.type
_entity.pdbx_description
1 polymer ?
#
loop_
_entity_poly.entity_id
_entity_poly.type
_entity_poly.pdbx_seq_one_letter_code
_entity_poly.pdbx_strand_id
1 'polypeptide(L)'
;MTGTAASPGRYTGVVRVVMGEHEFGRIRAGDVVVCPVTSPAWSVVFPSIGALVTDSGGILSHPAIIAREHGIPAVVGTGNATDILKEGQRVTVDGSRGVVEVADSAHR
;
A
#
# COMPACT_ATOMS: atom_id res chain seq x y z
N MET A 1 8.75 -3.03 8.78
CA MET A 1 7.75 -1.98 9.06
C MET A 1 6.43 -2.62 9.42
N THR A 2 5.74 -2.09 10.39
CA THR A 2 4.47 -2.63 10.84
C THR A 2 3.38 -1.58 10.83
N GLY A 3 2.15 -2.04 10.77
CA GLY A 3 0.97 -1.20 10.85
C GLY A 3 -0.22 -2.06 11.21
N THR A 4 -1.41 -1.61 10.88
CA THR A 4 -2.64 -2.36 11.11
C THR A 4 -2.90 -3.32 9.96
N ALA A 5 -3.14 -4.59 10.28
CA ALA A 5 -3.52 -5.60 9.29
C ALA A 5 -4.94 -5.28 8.80
N ALA A 6 -5.04 -4.63 7.66
CA ALA A 6 -6.30 -4.07 7.19
C ALA A 6 -7.02 -4.95 6.18
N SER A 7 -6.30 -5.65 5.33
CA SER A 7 -6.88 -6.55 4.35
C SER A 7 -5.91 -7.71 4.14
N PRO A 8 -6.37 -8.96 4.23
CA PRO A 8 -5.47 -10.11 4.28
C PRO A 8 -4.82 -10.43 2.94
N GLY A 9 -3.76 -11.22 3.01
CA GLY A 9 -3.01 -11.70 1.86
C GLY A 9 -1.59 -11.17 1.86
N ARG A 10 -0.80 -11.74 0.95
CA ARG A 10 0.59 -11.31 0.73
C ARG A 10 0.80 -10.98 -0.72
N TYR A 11 1.53 -9.92 -0.96
CA TYR A 11 1.84 -9.50 -2.32
C TYR A 11 3.22 -8.89 -2.37
N THR A 12 4.01 -9.28 -3.36
CA THR A 12 5.34 -8.70 -3.59
C THR A 12 5.30 -7.90 -4.88
N GLY A 13 5.71 -6.65 -4.82
CA GLY A 13 5.72 -5.79 -5.98
C GLY A 13 6.57 -4.56 -5.75
N VAL A 14 6.50 -3.65 -6.69
CA VAL A 14 7.33 -2.44 -6.71
C VAL A 14 6.58 -1.28 -6.07
N VAL A 15 7.26 -0.56 -5.19
CA VAL A 15 6.71 0.59 -4.48
C VAL A 15 6.48 1.75 -5.45
N ARG A 16 5.28 2.32 -5.38
CA ARG A 16 4.93 3.57 -6.03
C ARG A 16 4.41 4.52 -4.97
N VAL A 17 5.19 5.54 -4.66
CA VAL A 17 4.78 6.54 -3.66
C VAL A 17 3.87 7.55 -4.32
N VAL A 18 2.65 7.67 -3.82
CA VAL A 18 1.61 8.52 -4.41
C VAL A 18 1.11 9.46 -3.31
N MET A 19 1.45 10.72 -3.42
CA MET A 19 1.12 11.69 -2.37
C MET A 19 -0.26 12.29 -2.52
N GLY A 20 -0.89 12.16 -3.68
CA GLY A 20 -2.23 12.68 -3.90
C GLY A 20 -2.75 12.32 -5.28
N GLU A 21 -3.97 12.76 -5.56
CA GLU A 21 -4.68 12.41 -6.81
C GLU A 21 -3.94 12.89 -8.05
N HIS A 22 -3.20 13.98 -7.94
CA HIS A 22 -2.45 14.52 -9.06
C HIS A 22 -1.34 13.57 -9.54
N GLU A 23 -1.04 12.53 -8.77
CA GLU A 23 -0.02 11.56 -9.13
C GLU A 23 -0.57 10.23 -9.62
N PHE A 24 -1.88 10.10 -9.75
CA PHE A 24 -2.50 8.84 -10.19
C PHE A 24 -1.95 8.33 -11.52
N GLY A 25 -1.58 9.24 -12.41
CA GLY A 25 -1.03 8.85 -13.72
C GLY A 25 0.28 8.10 -13.66
N ARG A 26 0.97 8.12 -12.53
CA ARG A 26 2.23 7.40 -12.35
C ARG A 26 2.04 5.94 -11.96
N ILE A 27 0.86 5.58 -11.51
CA ILE A 27 0.57 4.23 -11.01
C ILE A 27 0.50 3.26 -12.18
N ARG A 28 1.16 2.11 -12.03
CA ARG A 28 1.12 1.03 -13.01
C ARG A 28 0.45 -0.19 -12.41
N ALA A 29 -0.12 -1.02 -13.29
CA ALA A 29 -0.79 -2.23 -12.85
C ALA A 29 0.15 -3.10 -12.02
N GLY A 30 -0.34 -3.57 -10.88
CA GLY A 30 0.44 -4.42 -9.99
C GLY A 30 1.37 -3.69 -9.03
N ASP A 31 1.40 -2.36 -9.06
CA ASP A 31 2.24 -1.61 -8.11
C ASP A 31 1.77 -1.80 -6.67
N VAL A 32 2.72 -1.71 -5.75
CA VAL A 32 2.43 -1.54 -4.33
C VAL A 32 2.34 -0.05 -4.09
N VAL A 33 1.13 0.45 -3.88
CA VAL A 33 0.91 1.88 -3.70
C VAL A 33 1.11 2.26 -2.25
N VAL A 34 1.97 3.23 -2.02
CA VAL A 34 2.28 3.77 -0.69
C VAL A 34 1.84 5.23 -0.67
N CYS A 35 0.95 5.58 0.24
CA CYS A 35 0.39 6.92 0.29
C CYS A 35 0.10 7.35 1.72
N PRO A 36 -0.08 8.68 1.95
CA PRO A 36 -0.39 9.15 3.31
C PRO A 36 -1.78 8.71 3.76
N VAL A 37 -2.76 8.89 2.88
CA VAL A 37 -4.18 8.64 3.18
C VAL A 37 -4.90 8.54 1.85
N THR A 38 -6.07 7.90 1.83
CA THR A 38 -6.90 7.84 0.61
C THR A 38 -8.18 8.63 0.80
N SER A 39 -8.83 8.94 -0.32
CA SER A 39 -10.14 9.57 -0.35
C SER A 39 -11.00 8.79 -1.34
N PRO A 40 -12.30 9.09 -1.44
CA PRO A 40 -13.16 8.37 -2.40
C PRO A 40 -12.67 8.39 -3.85
N ALA A 41 -11.96 9.44 -4.26
CA ALA A 41 -11.41 9.51 -5.61
C ALA A 41 -10.43 8.38 -5.91
N TRP A 42 -9.83 7.78 -4.89
CA TRP A 42 -8.89 6.68 -5.05
C TRP A 42 -9.54 5.39 -5.56
N SER A 43 -10.87 5.32 -5.54
CA SER A 43 -11.58 4.11 -6.00
C SER A 43 -11.19 3.71 -7.41
N VAL A 44 -10.80 4.67 -8.25
CA VAL A 44 -10.43 4.38 -9.64
C VAL A 44 -9.12 3.62 -9.77
N VAL A 45 -8.25 3.68 -8.77
CA VAL A 45 -6.94 3.01 -8.85
C VAL A 45 -6.93 1.64 -8.18
N PHE A 46 -7.83 1.37 -7.25
CA PHE A 46 -7.81 0.11 -6.51
C PHE A 46 -7.88 -1.14 -7.40
N PRO A 47 -8.67 -1.16 -8.49
CA PRO A 47 -8.73 -2.37 -9.31
C PRO A 47 -7.41 -2.77 -9.97
N SER A 48 -6.47 -1.85 -10.12
CA SER A 48 -5.25 -2.13 -10.86
C SER A 48 -4.03 -2.35 -9.98
N ILE A 49 -4.07 -2.00 -8.70
CA ILE A 49 -2.89 -2.12 -7.85
C ILE A 49 -2.82 -3.49 -7.19
N GLY A 50 -1.61 -3.88 -6.76
CA GLY A 50 -1.40 -5.19 -6.14
C GLY A 50 -1.54 -5.17 -4.63
N ALA A 51 -1.19 -4.06 -3.99
CA ALA A 51 -1.29 -3.91 -2.54
C ALA A 51 -1.29 -2.44 -2.16
N LEU A 52 -1.71 -2.15 -0.94
CA LEU A 52 -1.80 -0.78 -0.44
C LEU A 52 -1.13 -0.66 0.92
N VAL A 53 -0.36 0.42 1.09
CA VAL A 53 0.26 0.77 2.38
C VAL A 53 -0.01 2.24 2.64
N THR A 54 -0.55 2.56 3.81
CA THR A 54 -0.84 3.96 4.15
C THR A 54 -0.18 4.38 5.46
N ASP A 55 0.12 5.68 5.55
CA ASP A 55 0.65 6.26 6.80
C ASP A 55 -0.44 6.31 7.87
N SER A 56 -1.65 6.72 7.50
CA SER A 56 -2.75 6.90 8.44
C SER A 56 -3.86 5.89 8.20
N GLY A 57 -4.74 5.78 9.18
CA GLY A 57 -5.92 4.97 9.08
C GLY A 57 -5.89 3.78 10.01
N GLY A 58 -7.05 3.20 10.23
CA GLY A 58 -7.23 2.01 11.04
C GLY A 58 -8.07 0.99 10.30
N ILE A 59 -8.50 -0.04 11.01
CA ILE A 59 -9.21 -1.17 10.40
C ILE A 59 -10.57 -0.77 9.79
N LEU A 60 -11.14 0.33 10.26
CA LEU A 60 -12.41 0.84 9.74
C LEU A 60 -12.24 2.05 8.83
N SER A 61 -11.02 2.40 8.48
CA SER A 61 -10.76 3.54 7.62
C SER A 61 -11.13 3.23 6.17
N HIS A 62 -11.29 4.27 5.37
CA HIS A 62 -11.61 4.14 3.94
C HIS A 62 -10.66 3.19 3.21
N PRO A 63 -9.32 3.35 3.32
CA PRO A 63 -8.42 2.45 2.58
C PRO A 63 -8.56 1.00 3.03
N ALA A 64 -8.80 0.75 4.31
CA ALA A 64 -8.97 -0.62 4.81
C ALA A 64 -10.21 -1.27 4.22
N ILE A 65 -11.32 -0.54 4.22
CA ILE A 65 -12.60 -1.05 3.72
C ILE A 65 -12.52 -1.34 2.23
N ILE A 66 -11.98 -0.39 1.46
CA ILE A 66 -11.91 -0.53 0.01
C ILE A 66 -10.95 -1.65 -0.39
N ALA A 67 -9.81 -1.77 0.31
CA ALA A 67 -8.87 -2.84 0.02
C ALA A 67 -9.51 -4.21 0.21
N ARG A 68 -10.29 -4.37 1.28
CA ARG A 68 -11.02 -5.63 1.52
C ARG A 68 -12.05 -5.90 0.43
N GLU A 69 -12.74 -4.87 -0.04
CA GLU A 69 -13.72 -5.02 -1.12
C GLU A 69 -13.08 -5.49 -2.43
N HIS A 70 -11.87 -5.02 -2.70
CA HIS A 70 -11.14 -5.40 -3.91
C HIS A 70 -10.26 -6.62 -3.73
N GLY A 71 -10.16 -7.15 -2.52
CA GLY A 71 -9.37 -8.35 -2.24
C GLY A 71 -7.87 -8.14 -2.36
N ILE A 72 -7.38 -6.93 -2.15
CA ILE A 72 -5.94 -6.66 -2.20
C ILE A 72 -5.37 -6.57 -0.78
N PRO A 73 -4.14 -7.08 -0.57
CA PRO A 73 -3.49 -6.95 0.73
C PRO A 73 -3.26 -5.49 1.09
N ALA A 74 -3.48 -5.13 2.36
CA ALA A 74 -3.26 -3.76 2.80
C ALA A 74 -2.79 -3.69 4.24
N VAL A 75 -1.83 -2.81 4.47
CA VAL A 75 -1.33 -2.44 5.79
C VAL A 75 -1.52 -0.94 5.93
N VAL A 76 -2.29 -0.53 6.91
CA VAL A 76 -2.59 0.90 7.12
C VAL A 76 -2.05 1.35 8.47
N GLY A 77 -2.00 2.68 8.66
CA GLY A 77 -1.59 3.22 9.96
C GLY A 77 -0.14 2.97 10.32
N THR A 78 0.75 2.90 9.32
CA THR A 78 2.17 2.68 9.57
C THR A 78 2.84 3.89 10.21
N GLY A 79 2.29 5.07 10.00
CA GLY A 79 2.80 6.32 10.52
C GLY A 79 3.78 7.03 9.58
N ASN A 80 4.59 6.29 8.85
CA ASN A 80 5.69 6.89 8.11
C ASN A 80 6.10 6.12 6.85
N ALA A 81 5.21 5.32 6.29
CA ALA A 81 5.56 4.51 5.11
C ALA A 81 6.04 5.38 3.95
N THR A 82 5.42 6.55 3.75
CA THR A 82 5.80 7.44 2.65
C THR A 82 7.20 8.00 2.81
N ASP A 83 7.72 8.06 4.04
CA ASP A 83 9.08 8.52 4.30
C ASP A 83 10.11 7.40 4.18
N ILE A 84 9.73 6.19 4.58
CA ILE A 84 10.68 5.08 4.71
C ILE A 84 10.77 4.25 3.44
N LEU A 85 9.65 3.95 2.80
CA LEU A 85 9.65 3.17 1.58
C LEU A 85 9.98 4.06 0.40
N LYS A 86 10.90 3.59 -0.44
CA LYS A 86 11.37 4.38 -1.57
C LYS A 86 10.79 3.86 -2.87
N GLU A 87 10.45 4.77 -3.74
CA GLU A 87 9.93 4.44 -5.05
C GLU A 87 10.90 3.50 -5.77
N GLY A 88 10.35 2.47 -6.37
CA GLY A 88 11.16 1.48 -7.09
C GLY A 88 11.66 0.32 -6.26
N GLN A 89 11.57 0.39 -4.93
CA GLN A 89 11.90 -0.76 -4.08
C GLN A 89 10.93 -1.90 -4.31
N ARG A 90 11.43 -3.12 -4.18
CA ARG A 90 10.55 -4.29 -4.16
C ARG A 90 10.24 -4.63 -2.72
N VAL A 91 8.96 -4.72 -2.39
CA VAL A 91 8.52 -5.03 -1.02
C VAL A 91 7.47 -6.12 -1.04
N THR A 92 7.33 -6.80 0.09
CA THR A 92 6.24 -7.74 0.33
C THR A 92 5.31 -7.13 1.36
N VAL A 93 4.04 -7.00 1.00
CA VAL A 93 3.00 -6.52 1.90
C VAL A 93 2.26 -7.72 2.43
N ASP A 94 2.32 -7.92 3.75
CA ASP A 94 1.60 -8.99 4.42
C ASP A 94 0.42 -8.37 5.18
N GLY A 95 -0.71 -8.29 4.51
CA GLY A 95 -1.91 -7.68 5.06
C GLY A 95 -2.56 -8.52 6.15
N SER A 96 -2.22 -9.80 6.23
CA SER A 96 -2.74 -10.68 7.28
C SER A 96 -2.05 -10.43 8.62
N ARG A 97 -0.78 -10.04 8.58
CA ARG A 97 0.02 -9.81 9.79
C ARG A 97 0.28 -8.32 10.07
N GLY A 98 -0.04 -7.45 9.12
CA GLY A 98 0.23 -6.02 9.29
C GLY A 98 1.72 -5.68 9.14
N VAL A 99 2.43 -6.37 8.26
CA VAL A 99 3.87 -6.22 8.11
C VAL A 99 4.22 -5.89 6.65
N VAL A 100 5.16 -4.97 6.46
CA VAL A 100 5.73 -4.68 5.15
C VAL A 100 7.23 -4.91 5.24
N GLU A 101 7.77 -5.73 4.36
CA GLU A 101 9.19 -6.09 4.36
C GLU A 101 9.82 -5.74 3.03
N VAL A 102 11.03 -5.20 3.06
CA VAL A 102 11.79 -4.97 1.82
C VAL A 102 12.27 -6.33 1.31
N ALA A 103 11.79 -6.71 0.14
CA ALA A 103 12.11 -8.01 -0.44
C ALA A 103 13.39 -7.99 -1.24
N ASP A 104 13.80 -6.81 -1.70
CA ASP A 104 15.00 -6.64 -2.53
C ASP A 104 16.09 -6.06 -1.67
N SER A 105 16.93 -6.91 -1.16
CA SER A 105 18.02 -6.43 -0.37
C SER A 105 19.29 -6.65 -1.12
N ALA A 106 19.74 -6.53 -1.65
CA ALA A 106 20.75 -6.91 -2.04
C ALA A 106 21.90 -6.59 -2.66
N HIS A 107 21.09 -6.92 -2.39
CA HIS A 107 21.85 -6.75 -2.79
C HIS A 107 22.74 -6.46 -2.99
N ARG A 108 22.79 -6.63 -2.91
CA ARG A 108 23.40 -6.37 -3.05
C ARG A 108 23.92 -5.99 -3.25
#